data_c18c067f27cee53bf59dc5cd95d019a8
#
_entry.id   c18c067f27cee53bf59dc5cd95d019a8
#
_cell.length_a   1.000
_cell.length_b   1.000
_cell.length_c   1.000
_cell.angle_alpha   90.00
_cell.angle_beta   90.00
_cell.angle_gamma   90.00
#
_symmetry.space_group_name_H-M   'P 1'
#
loop_
_entity.id
_entity.type
_entity.pdbx_description
1 polymer ?
#
loop_
_entity_poly.entity_id
_entity_poly.type
_entity_poly.pdbx_seq_one_letter_code
_entity_poly.pdbx_strand_id
1 'polypeptide(L)'
;PTGSGKTLAAFLYALDRLFREGGEDTREAHKRKTSRILYISPIKALGTDVQRNLQLPLKGIADERRRRGETEVNLRVGIRTGDTPAQERSKLTRNPPDILITTPESLYLMLTSRARETLRGVETVIIDEVHAVAGSKRGAHLALSLERLDALLHTSAQRIGLSATVRSASDVAAFLGGDRPVTVVNPPAMRHPQIRIVVPVANMDDVSSVASGTGEDSHAGREGSIWPYIETGILDEVLRHRSTIVFTNSRGLAEKLTARLNELYAARLQRSPSIAVDAAHFESTSGATSNRVQSSDVFIAHSHHGSVSKEQRAITEQALKSGELRCVVATSSLELGIDMGAVDLVIQVATPLSVASGLQRIGRAGHQVGGVS
;
A
#
# COMPACT_ATOMS: atom_id res chain seq x y z
N PRO A 1 -6.66 -4.12 12.08
CA PRO A 1 -5.25 -4.34 11.74
C PRO A 1 -5.07 -4.47 10.23
N THR A 2 -3.91 -4.13 9.67
CA THR A 2 -3.55 -4.39 8.27
C THR A 2 -3.48 -5.90 8.03
N GLY A 3 -3.79 -6.36 6.81
CA GLY A 3 -3.75 -7.80 6.47
C GLY A 3 -4.86 -8.67 7.08
N SER A 4 -5.91 -8.09 7.66
CA SER A 4 -7.02 -8.83 8.28
C SER A 4 -8.18 -9.14 7.32
N GLY A 5 -8.02 -8.98 6.01
CA GLY A 5 -9.08 -9.22 5.03
C GLY A 5 -10.21 -8.19 5.00
N LYS A 6 -10.04 -7.03 5.64
CA LYS A 6 -11.07 -5.97 5.74
C LYS A 6 -11.67 -5.57 4.39
N THR A 7 -10.83 -5.41 3.38
CA THR A 7 -11.27 -5.00 2.04
C THR A 7 -12.24 -6.03 1.44
N LEU A 8 -11.90 -7.32 1.51
CA LEU A 8 -12.78 -8.37 1.04
C LEU A 8 -14.07 -8.44 1.87
N ALA A 9 -13.98 -8.32 3.20
CA ALA A 9 -15.15 -8.30 4.08
C ALA A 9 -16.11 -7.16 3.75
N ALA A 10 -15.59 -5.96 3.42
CA ALA A 10 -16.41 -4.81 3.01
C ALA A 10 -17.15 -5.05 1.68
N PHE A 11 -16.52 -5.78 0.77
CA PHE A 11 -17.15 -6.12 -0.51
C PHE A 11 -18.14 -7.28 -0.41
N LEU A 12 -17.99 -8.18 0.55
CA LEU A 12 -18.67 -9.48 0.56
C LEU A 12 -20.19 -9.37 0.43
N TYR A 13 -20.81 -8.54 1.26
CA TYR A 13 -22.27 -8.33 1.22
C TYR A 13 -22.73 -7.65 -0.08
N ALA A 14 -22.01 -6.65 -0.53
CA ALA A 14 -22.35 -5.92 -1.74
C ALA A 14 -22.18 -6.79 -3.00
N LEU A 15 -21.16 -7.65 -3.03
CA LEU A 15 -20.96 -8.63 -4.11
C LEU A 15 -22.05 -9.68 -4.11
N ASP A 16 -22.43 -10.23 -2.95
CA ASP A 16 -23.51 -11.20 -2.83
C ASP A 16 -24.82 -10.63 -3.42
N ARG A 17 -25.16 -9.38 -3.08
CA ARG A 17 -26.31 -8.69 -3.67
C ARG A 17 -26.22 -8.57 -5.20
N LEU A 18 -25.08 -8.13 -5.72
CA LEU A 18 -24.90 -7.99 -7.17
C LEU A 18 -25.03 -9.31 -7.90
N PHE A 19 -24.50 -10.40 -7.34
CA PHE A 19 -24.62 -11.74 -7.94
C PHE A 19 -26.04 -12.29 -7.88
N ARG A 20 -26.78 -12.06 -6.80
CA ARG A 20 -28.19 -12.51 -6.69
C ARG A 20 -29.08 -11.76 -7.68
N GLU A 21 -29.05 -10.43 -7.67
CA GLU A 21 -29.88 -9.61 -8.53
C GLU A 21 -29.51 -9.74 -10.02
N GLY A 22 -28.22 -9.95 -10.35
CA GLY A 22 -27.78 -10.20 -11.72
C GLY A 22 -28.22 -11.55 -12.28
N GLY A 23 -28.54 -12.53 -11.39
CA GLY A 23 -29.08 -13.85 -11.77
C GLY A 23 -30.57 -13.87 -12.05
N GLU A 24 -31.34 -12.95 -11.44
CA GLU A 24 -32.80 -12.91 -11.56
C GLU A 24 -33.28 -12.22 -12.84
N ASP A 25 -32.54 -11.21 -13.35
CA ASP A 25 -32.91 -10.48 -14.58
C ASP A 25 -31.72 -10.00 -15.41
N THR A 26 -31.17 -10.87 -16.25
CA THR A 26 -30.05 -10.57 -17.13
C THR A 26 -30.34 -9.49 -18.18
N ARG A 27 -31.61 -9.30 -18.58
CA ARG A 27 -32.00 -8.30 -19.57
C ARG A 27 -32.04 -6.89 -18.98
N GLU A 28 -32.48 -6.74 -17.73
CA GLU A 28 -32.47 -5.44 -17.04
C GLU A 28 -31.11 -5.06 -16.49
N ALA A 29 -30.30 -6.00 -16.02
CA ALA A 29 -28.94 -5.76 -15.57
C ALA A 29 -28.07 -5.12 -16.66
N HIS A 30 -28.22 -5.54 -17.91
CA HIS A 30 -27.52 -4.94 -19.07
C HIS A 30 -28.02 -3.55 -19.48
N LYS A 31 -29.25 -3.17 -19.06
CA LYS A 31 -29.82 -1.82 -19.31
C LYS A 31 -29.41 -0.79 -18.25
N ARG A 32 -28.88 -1.21 -17.10
CA ARG A 32 -28.50 -0.30 -16.02
C ARG A 32 -27.25 0.49 -16.42
N LYS A 33 -27.43 1.78 -16.67
CA LYS A 33 -26.35 2.73 -17.01
C LYS A 33 -25.75 3.39 -15.78
N THR A 34 -25.63 2.66 -14.65
CA THR A 34 -25.16 3.19 -13.37
C THR A 34 -24.29 2.19 -12.63
N SER A 35 -23.32 2.70 -11.87
CA SER A 35 -22.54 1.90 -10.92
C SER A 35 -23.33 1.63 -9.65
N ARG A 36 -23.11 0.47 -9.01
CA ARG A 36 -23.79 0.01 -7.79
C ARG A 36 -22.90 0.10 -6.56
N ILE A 37 -21.62 -0.21 -6.71
CA ILE A 37 -20.61 -0.11 -5.65
C ILE A 37 -19.63 0.99 -6.02
N LEU A 38 -19.45 1.95 -5.12
CA LEU A 38 -18.44 3.00 -5.24
C LEU A 38 -17.35 2.77 -4.18
N TYR A 39 -16.13 2.48 -4.63
CA TYR A 39 -14.96 2.35 -3.77
C TYR A 39 -14.10 3.60 -3.89
N ILE A 40 -13.86 4.25 -2.75
CA ILE A 40 -13.09 5.50 -2.66
C ILE A 40 -11.76 5.22 -2.00
N SER A 41 -10.69 5.33 -2.76
CA SER A 41 -9.33 5.15 -2.27
C SER A 41 -8.63 6.49 -2.06
N PRO A 42 -7.91 6.70 -0.95
CA PRO A 42 -7.15 7.93 -0.73
C PRO A 42 -5.98 8.09 -1.68
N ILE A 43 -5.45 6.99 -2.23
CA ILE A 43 -4.34 6.98 -3.19
C ILE A 43 -4.64 6.08 -4.38
N LYS A 44 -4.11 6.50 -5.54
CA LYS A 44 -4.36 5.83 -6.83
C LYS A 44 -3.81 4.40 -6.88
N ALA A 45 -2.62 4.18 -6.32
CA ALA A 45 -1.96 2.87 -6.29
C ALA A 45 -2.83 1.82 -5.58
N LEU A 46 -3.39 2.17 -4.42
CA LEU A 46 -4.28 1.31 -3.64
C LEU A 46 -5.53 0.91 -4.45
N GLY A 47 -6.10 1.85 -5.23
CA GLY A 47 -7.23 1.54 -6.11
C GLY A 47 -6.89 0.50 -7.18
N THR A 48 -5.67 0.55 -7.73
CA THR A 48 -5.20 -0.44 -8.71
C THR A 48 -5.00 -1.82 -8.07
N ASP A 49 -4.46 -1.87 -6.86
CA ASP A 49 -4.31 -3.12 -6.11
C ASP A 49 -5.66 -3.75 -5.78
N VAL A 50 -6.63 -2.96 -5.33
CA VAL A 50 -7.98 -3.45 -5.06
C VAL A 50 -8.63 -4.00 -6.32
N GLN A 51 -8.47 -3.35 -7.47
CA GLN A 51 -8.98 -3.88 -8.74
C GLN A 51 -8.40 -5.26 -9.04
N ARG A 52 -7.09 -5.43 -8.88
CA ARG A 52 -6.41 -6.72 -9.12
C ARG A 52 -6.89 -7.79 -8.12
N ASN A 53 -6.96 -7.43 -6.84
CA ASN A 53 -7.34 -8.34 -5.77
C ASN A 53 -8.81 -8.77 -5.84
N LEU A 54 -9.69 -7.99 -6.45
CA LEU A 54 -11.09 -8.36 -6.70
C LEU A 54 -11.24 -9.36 -7.86
N GLN A 55 -10.32 -9.43 -8.80
CA GLN A 55 -10.45 -10.32 -9.97
C GLN A 55 -10.54 -11.80 -9.59
N LEU A 56 -9.72 -12.25 -8.64
CA LEU A 56 -9.73 -13.64 -8.19
C LEU A 56 -11.04 -14.04 -7.49
N PRO A 57 -11.54 -13.31 -6.47
CA PRO A 57 -12.83 -13.59 -5.86
C PRO A 57 -14.00 -13.56 -6.86
N LEU A 58 -14.04 -12.54 -7.74
CA LEU A 58 -15.10 -12.42 -8.73
C LEU A 58 -15.12 -13.62 -9.70
N LYS A 59 -13.94 -14.02 -10.19
CA LYS A 59 -13.82 -15.21 -11.03
C LYS A 59 -14.20 -16.48 -10.27
N GLY A 60 -13.72 -16.65 -9.04
CA GLY A 60 -14.03 -17.83 -8.21
C GLY A 60 -15.53 -17.97 -7.95
N ILE A 61 -16.24 -16.89 -7.65
CA ILE A 61 -17.69 -16.89 -7.47
C ILE A 61 -18.40 -17.23 -8.80
N ALA A 62 -17.98 -16.63 -9.92
CA ALA A 62 -18.58 -16.90 -11.22
C ALA A 62 -18.38 -18.38 -11.64
N ASP A 63 -17.20 -18.96 -11.41
CA ASP A 63 -16.88 -20.34 -11.70
C ASP A 63 -17.69 -21.31 -10.81
N GLU A 64 -17.89 -20.98 -9.53
CA GLU A 64 -18.71 -21.78 -8.62
C GLU A 64 -20.19 -21.74 -8.99
N ARG A 65 -20.73 -20.59 -9.35
CA ARG A 65 -22.11 -20.44 -9.86
C ARG A 65 -22.32 -21.27 -11.12
N ARG A 66 -21.37 -21.24 -12.06
CA ARG A 66 -21.44 -22.06 -13.28
C ARG A 66 -21.45 -23.56 -12.95
N ARG A 67 -20.66 -24.01 -11.96
CA ARG A 67 -20.69 -25.42 -11.50
C ARG A 67 -22.03 -25.82 -10.89
N ARG A 68 -22.71 -24.88 -10.27
CA ARG A 68 -24.07 -25.11 -9.70
C ARG A 68 -25.18 -24.98 -10.73
N GLY A 69 -24.88 -24.68 -11.99
CA GLY A 69 -25.89 -24.45 -13.03
C GLY A 69 -26.70 -23.16 -12.86
N GLU A 70 -26.17 -22.19 -12.08
CA GLU A 70 -26.82 -20.90 -11.89
C GLU A 70 -26.53 -19.97 -13.08
N THR A 71 -27.38 -18.95 -13.25
CA THR A 71 -27.23 -17.94 -14.30
C THR A 71 -25.87 -17.25 -14.23
N GLU A 72 -25.20 -17.11 -15.37
CA GLU A 72 -23.91 -16.43 -15.45
C GLU A 72 -24.08 -14.93 -15.22
N VAL A 73 -23.32 -14.40 -14.28
CA VAL A 73 -23.26 -12.96 -13.94
C VAL A 73 -21.84 -12.49 -14.11
N ASN A 74 -21.64 -11.51 -15.01
CA ASN A 74 -20.33 -10.93 -15.28
C ASN A 74 -20.26 -9.51 -14.73
N LEU A 75 -19.65 -9.34 -13.56
CA LEU A 75 -19.48 -8.05 -12.91
C LEU A 75 -18.24 -7.33 -13.43
N ARG A 76 -18.41 -6.07 -13.81
CA ARG A 76 -17.33 -5.22 -14.34
C ARG A 76 -16.79 -4.31 -13.25
N VAL A 77 -15.46 -4.27 -13.14
CA VAL A 77 -14.73 -3.34 -12.28
C VAL A 77 -14.03 -2.30 -13.12
N GLY A 78 -14.19 -1.03 -12.80
CA GLY A 78 -13.53 0.07 -13.49
C GLY A 78 -12.86 1.05 -12.53
N ILE A 79 -11.78 1.67 -12.98
CA ILE A 79 -11.06 2.71 -12.21
C ILE A 79 -11.20 4.05 -12.93
N ARG A 80 -11.60 5.08 -12.18
CA ARG A 80 -11.59 6.46 -12.63
C ARG A 80 -10.88 7.36 -11.64
N THR A 81 -9.70 7.80 -12.01
CA THR A 81 -8.84 8.70 -11.22
C THR A 81 -8.41 9.91 -12.07
N GLY A 82 -7.61 10.80 -11.49
CA GLY A 82 -7.01 11.91 -12.22
C GLY A 82 -6.15 11.47 -13.42
N ASP A 83 -5.57 10.28 -13.39
CA ASP A 83 -4.68 9.74 -14.42
C ASP A 83 -5.43 8.99 -15.54
N THR A 84 -6.72 8.72 -15.36
CA THR A 84 -7.53 8.01 -16.37
C THR A 84 -7.63 8.87 -17.63
N PRO A 85 -7.23 8.37 -18.82
CA PRO A 85 -7.29 9.11 -20.08
C PRO A 85 -8.71 9.57 -20.42
N ALA A 86 -8.84 10.68 -21.15
CA ALA A 86 -10.15 11.25 -21.51
C ALA A 86 -11.04 10.27 -22.27
N GLN A 87 -10.46 9.48 -23.18
CA GLN A 87 -11.17 8.46 -23.95
C GLN A 87 -11.75 7.37 -23.04
N GLU A 88 -10.97 6.91 -22.07
CA GLU A 88 -11.40 5.90 -21.11
C GLU A 88 -12.47 6.44 -20.15
N ARG A 89 -12.32 7.70 -19.66
CA ARG A 89 -13.38 8.38 -18.89
C ARG A 89 -14.70 8.44 -19.66
N SER A 90 -14.65 8.74 -20.96
CA SER A 90 -15.83 8.75 -21.83
C SER A 90 -16.45 7.36 -21.97
N LYS A 91 -15.62 6.31 -22.07
CA LYS A 91 -16.07 4.91 -22.11
C LYS A 91 -16.76 4.51 -20.80
N LEU A 92 -16.16 4.83 -19.64
CA LEU A 92 -16.73 4.59 -18.32
C LEU A 92 -18.04 5.35 -18.09
N THR A 93 -18.21 6.54 -18.69
CA THR A 93 -19.46 7.30 -18.58
C THR A 93 -20.56 6.70 -19.46
N ARG A 94 -20.24 6.18 -20.65
CA ARG A 94 -21.22 5.54 -21.56
C ARG A 94 -21.62 4.16 -21.10
N ASN A 95 -20.66 3.39 -20.56
CA ASN A 95 -20.82 2.05 -20.07
C ASN A 95 -20.25 1.95 -18.63
N PRO A 96 -20.97 2.40 -17.61
CA PRO A 96 -20.52 2.39 -16.24
C PRO A 96 -20.23 0.94 -15.76
N PRO A 97 -19.16 0.72 -14.99
CA PRO A 97 -18.91 -0.57 -14.36
C PRO A 97 -19.85 -0.77 -13.16
N ASP A 98 -20.10 -2.00 -12.78
CA ASP A 98 -20.88 -2.33 -11.58
C ASP A 98 -20.17 -1.87 -10.32
N ILE A 99 -18.83 -2.01 -10.30
CA ILE A 99 -17.95 -1.56 -9.23
C ILE A 99 -17.03 -0.46 -9.78
N LEU A 100 -17.21 0.75 -9.29
CA LEU A 100 -16.37 1.90 -9.66
C LEU A 100 -15.39 2.23 -8.56
N ILE A 101 -14.10 2.17 -8.86
CA ILE A 101 -13.01 2.57 -7.98
C ILE A 101 -12.59 4.00 -8.35
N THR A 102 -12.51 4.89 -7.37
CA THR A 102 -12.20 6.30 -7.60
C THR A 102 -11.39 6.91 -6.44
N THR A 103 -11.02 8.19 -6.58
CA THR A 103 -10.42 9.00 -5.52
C THR A 103 -11.38 10.13 -5.09
N PRO A 104 -11.19 10.74 -3.89
CA PRO A 104 -12.03 11.85 -3.45
C PRO A 104 -12.18 12.97 -4.47
N GLU A 105 -11.07 13.35 -5.10
CA GLU A 105 -11.04 14.44 -6.10
C GLU A 105 -11.81 14.04 -7.37
N SER A 106 -11.67 12.80 -7.79
CA SER A 106 -12.37 12.31 -8.99
C SER A 106 -13.87 12.16 -8.74
N LEU A 107 -14.29 11.76 -7.53
CA LEU A 107 -15.70 11.74 -7.15
C LEU A 107 -16.31 13.14 -7.25
N TYR A 108 -15.65 14.16 -6.69
CA TYR A 108 -16.10 15.54 -6.81
C TYR A 108 -16.28 15.98 -8.27
N LEU A 109 -15.28 15.71 -9.12
CA LEU A 109 -15.35 16.03 -10.55
C LEU A 109 -16.47 15.25 -11.27
N MET A 110 -16.78 14.04 -10.84
CA MET A 110 -17.94 13.31 -11.37
C MET A 110 -19.25 13.95 -10.97
N LEU A 111 -19.41 14.31 -9.70
CA LEU A 111 -20.63 14.96 -9.18
C LEU A 111 -20.93 16.32 -9.83
N THR A 112 -19.90 17.02 -10.30
CA THR A 112 -20.02 18.32 -10.96
C THR A 112 -20.12 18.24 -12.50
N SER A 113 -20.17 17.03 -13.07
CA SER A 113 -20.20 16.79 -14.51
C SER A 113 -21.35 15.87 -14.91
N ARG A 114 -21.52 15.65 -16.23
CA ARG A 114 -22.50 14.66 -16.74
C ARG A 114 -22.29 13.24 -16.21
N ALA A 115 -21.07 12.93 -15.73
CA ALA A 115 -20.77 11.63 -15.15
C ALA A 115 -21.55 11.37 -13.84
N ARG A 116 -22.14 12.37 -13.19
CA ARG A 116 -22.99 12.19 -12.00
C ARG A 116 -24.15 11.22 -12.26
N GLU A 117 -24.66 11.17 -13.49
CA GLU A 117 -25.77 10.28 -13.83
C GLU A 117 -25.40 8.78 -13.67
N THR A 118 -24.10 8.45 -13.84
CA THR A 118 -23.60 7.08 -13.62
C THR A 118 -23.57 6.68 -12.14
N LEU A 119 -23.68 7.63 -11.24
CA LEU A 119 -23.67 7.42 -9.79
C LEU A 119 -25.08 7.25 -9.18
N ARG A 120 -26.15 7.52 -9.92
CA ARG A 120 -27.53 7.43 -9.39
C ARG A 120 -27.96 6.06 -8.89
N GLY A 121 -27.28 5.01 -9.30
CA GLY A 121 -27.55 3.65 -8.87
C GLY A 121 -26.65 3.16 -7.73
N VAL A 122 -25.84 4.02 -7.13
CA VAL A 122 -24.91 3.63 -6.06
C VAL A 122 -25.70 3.25 -4.81
N GLU A 123 -25.48 2.04 -4.32
CA GLU A 123 -26.12 1.46 -3.13
C GLU A 123 -25.13 1.28 -1.98
N THR A 124 -23.86 1.08 -2.32
CA THR A 124 -22.80 0.89 -1.34
C THR A 124 -21.62 1.79 -1.67
N VAL A 125 -21.16 2.53 -0.66
CA VAL A 125 -19.95 3.35 -0.71
C VAL A 125 -18.95 2.78 0.26
N ILE A 126 -17.80 2.33 -0.24
CA ILE A 126 -16.69 1.84 0.58
C ILE A 126 -15.60 2.91 0.55
N ILE A 127 -15.21 3.41 1.73
CA ILE A 127 -14.13 4.39 1.89
C ILE A 127 -12.96 3.70 2.56
N ASP A 128 -11.88 3.56 1.82
CA ASP A 128 -10.68 2.93 2.35
C ASP A 128 -9.76 3.91 3.06
N GLU A 129 -9.02 3.40 4.04
CA GLU A 129 -8.09 4.18 4.86
C GLU A 129 -8.69 5.52 5.35
N VAL A 130 -9.93 5.47 5.86
CA VAL A 130 -10.70 6.66 6.28
C VAL A 130 -9.89 7.57 7.17
N HIS A 131 -9.10 7.01 8.08
CA HIS A 131 -8.25 7.74 9.01
C HIS A 131 -7.19 8.62 8.31
N ALA A 132 -6.76 8.24 7.10
CA ALA A 132 -5.77 9.02 6.34
C ALA A 132 -6.36 10.31 5.77
N VAL A 133 -7.67 10.43 5.71
CA VAL A 133 -8.36 11.60 5.16
C VAL A 133 -9.18 12.37 6.19
N ALA A 134 -9.78 11.70 7.18
CA ALA A 134 -10.78 12.27 8.08
C ALA A 134 -10.35 13.60 8.74
N GLY A 135 -9.11 13.72 9.23
CA GLY A 135 -8.59 14.93 9.90
C GLY A 135 -8.01 15.99 8.95
N SER A 136 -8.25 15.93 7.65
CA SER A 136 -7.62 16.79 6.66
C SER A 136 -8.62 17.64 5.87
N LYS A 137 -8.15 18.71 5.22
CA LYS A 137 -8.96 19.49 4.26
C LYS A 137 -9.51 18.61 3.15
N ARG A 138 -8.77 17.59 2.72
CA ARG A 138 -9.18 16.60 1.75
C ARG A 138 -10.35 15.75 2.25
N GLY A 139 -10.34 15.43 3.54
CA GLY A 139 -11.45 14.74 4.20
C GLY A 139 -12.72 15.59 4.27
N ALA A 140 -12.60 16.85 4.69
CA ALA A 140 -13.75 17.77 4.68
C ALA A 140 -14.40 17.88 3.29
N HIS A 141 -13.57 17.95 2.24
CA HIS A 141 -14.04 17.95 0.86
C HIS A 141 -14.71 16.62 0.47
N LEU A 142 -14.19 15.49 0.94
CA LEU A 142 -14.81 14.18 0.73
C LEU A 142 -16.16 14.07 1.45
N ALA A 143 -16.25 14.51 2.72
CA ALA A 143 -17.50 14.52 3.47
C ALA A 143 -18.61 15.27 2.73
N LEU A 144 -18.31 16.49 2.24
CA LEU A 144 -19.25 17.26 1.41
C LEU A 144 -19.61 16.52 0.13
N SER A 145 -18.68 15.83 -0.51
CA SER A 145 -18.94 15.06 -1.73
C SER A 145 -19.85 13.85 -1.45
N LEU A 146 -19.74 13.23 -0.26
CA LEU A 146 -20.63 12.14 0.15
C LEU A 146 -22.05 12.62 0.39
N GLU A 147 -22.25 13.79 1.03
CA GLU A 147 -23.58 14.38 1.21
C GLU A 147 -24.20 14.76 -0.14
N ARG A 148 -23.41 15.29 -1.07
CA ARG A 148 -23.87 15.58 -2.44
C ARG A 148 -24.21 14.30 -3.23
N LEU A 149 -23.49 13.21 -2.97
CA LEU A 149 -23.84 11.92 -3.55
C LEU A 149 -25.19 11.43 -3.02
N ASP A 150 -25.39 11.46 -1.70
CA ASP A 150 -26.67 11.05 -1.12
C ASP A 150 -27.86 11.90 -1.59
N ALA A 151 -27.66 13.21 -1.77
CA ALA A 151 -28.67 14.09 -2.36
C ALA A 151 -28.99 13.75 -3.83
N LEU A 152 -28.09 13.07 -4.54
CA LEU A 152 -28.30 12.57 -5.90
C LEU A 152 -29.06 11.25 -5.94
N LEU A 153 -28.98 10.44 -4.88
CA LEU A 153 -29.57 9.11 -4.80
C LEU A 153 -31.04 9.16 -4.37
N HIS A 154 -31.84 8.20 -4.83
CA HIS A 154 -33.22 8.04 -4.34
C HIS A 154 -33.26 7.50 -2.90
N THR A 155 -32.34 6.62 -2.57
CA THR A 155 -32.15 6.06 -1.22
C THR A 155 -30.69 6.22 -0.86
N SER A 156 -30.41 6.67 0.36
CA SER A 156 -29.03 6.84 0.84
C SER A 156 -28.25 5.56 0.75
N ALA A 157 -27.03 5.63 0.23
CA ALA A 157 -26.14 4.49 0.13
C ALA A 157 -25.64 4.02 1.50
N GLN A 158 -25.43 2.72 1.65
CA GLN A 158 -24.71 2.18 2.80
C GLN A 158 -23.26 2.66 2.74
N ARG A 159 -22.78 3.34 3.79
CA ARG A 159 -21.38 3.76 3.90
C ARG A 159 -20.60 2.77 4.75
N ILE A 160 -19.50 2.26 4.23
CA ILE A 160 -18.57 1.33 4.89
C ILE A 160 -17.21 2.01 4.94
N GLY A 161 -16.66 2.21 6.13
CA GLY A 161 -15.32 2.76 6.32
C GLY A 161 -14.33 1.69 6.71
N LEU A 162 -13.21 1.62 6.01
CA LEU A 162 -12.07 0.77 6.37
C LEU A 162 -10.98 1.65 6.98
N SER A 163 -10.48 1.24 8.12
CA SER A 163 -9.46 2.00 8.84
C SER A 163 -8.41 1.08 9.46
N ALA A 164 -7.18 1.55 9.55
CA ALA A 164 -6.20 0.97 10.47
C ALA A 164 -6.61 1.27 11.92
N THR A 165 -5.83 0.78 12.87
CA THR A 165 -6.00 1.14 14.28
C THR A 165 -5.83 2.64 14.47
N VAL A 166 -6.86 3.29 15.02
CA VAL A 166 -6.89 4.74 15.25
C VAL A 166 -7.11 5.05 16.71
N ARG A 167 -6.66 6.23 17.14
CA ARG A 167 -6.77 6.67 18.53
C ARG A 167 -8.22 7.02 18.94
N SER A 168 -9.02 7.53 17.98
CA SER A 168 -10.44 7.83 18.15
C SER A 168 -11.25 7.21 17.03
N ALA A 169 -11.81 6.04 17.29
CA ALA A 169 -12.73 5.38 16.34
C ALA A 169 -14.05 6.15 16.22
N SER A 170 -14.47 6.85 17.28
CA SER A 170 -15.68 7.69 17.30
C SER A 170 -15.60 8.86 16.32
N ASP A 171 -14.46 9.56 16.25
CA ASP A 171 -14.30 10.69 15.34
C ASP A 171 -14.29 10.23 13.87
N VAL A 172 -13.64 9.09 13.60
CA VAL A 172 -13.65 8.49 12.27
C VAL A 172 -15.06 8.00 11.90
N ALA A 173 -15.82 7.45 12.85
CA ALA A 173 -17.20 7.05 12.65
C ALA A 173 -18.10 8.25 12.38
N ALA A 174 -17.98 9.32 13.15
CA ALA A 174 -18.71 10.59 12.93
C ALA A 174 -18.41 11.19 11.54
N PHE A 175 -17.13 11.19 11.14
CA PHE A 175 -16.75 11.61 9.77
C PHE A 175 -17.42 10.76 8.69
N LEU A 176 -17.51 9.45 8.87
CA LEU A 176 -18.10 8.52 7.90
C LEU A 176 -19.62 8.68 7.81
N GLY A 177 -20.29 8.76 8.97
CA GLY A 177 -21.74 8.75 9.07
C GLY A 177 -22.39 10.11 8.83
N GLY A 178 -21.68 11.21 9.14
CA GLY A 178 -22.30 12.51 9.25
C GLY A 178 -23.29 12.54 10.42
N ASP A 179 -24.57 12.71 10.14
CA ASP A 179 -25.68 12.69 11.11
C ASP A 179 -26.25 11.27 11.35
N ARG A 180 -25.76 10.26 10.66
CA ARG A 180 -26.24 8.88 10.75
C ARG A 180 -25.43 8.05 11.74
N PRO A 181 -26.06 7.13 12.48
CA PRO A 181 -25.36 6.22 13.37
C PRO A 181 -24.42 5.29 12.60
N VAL A 182 -23.24 5.05 13.16
CA VAL A 182 -22.23 4.14 12.58
C VAL A 182 -21.90 3.06 13.61
N THR A 183 -21.98 1.81 13.20
CA THR A 183 -21.53 0.67 14.00
C THR A 183 -20.04 0.46 13.79
N VAL A 184 -19.26 0.57 14.86
CA VAL A 184 -17.82 0.32 14.84
C VAL A 184 -17.54 -1.15 15.13
N VAL A 185 -16.98 -1.87 14.15
CA VAL A 185 -16.55 -3.26 14.30
C VAL A 185 -15.04 -3.26 14.51
N ASN A 186 -14.60 -3.55 15.71
CA ASN A 186 -13.18 -3.58 16.09
C ASN A 186 -12.84 -4.92 16.78
N PRO A 187 -12.61 -6.00 16.01
CA PRO A 187 -12.24 -7.28 16.59
C PRO A 187 -10.88 -7.17 17.30
N PRO A 188 -10.66 -7.96 18.37
CA PRO A 188 -9.39 -7.96 19.07
C PRO A 188 -8.24 -8.29 18.11
N ALA A 189 -7.14 -7.55 18.24
CA ALA A 189 -5.95 -7.80 17.44
C ALA A 189 -5.31 -9.12 17.89
N MET A 190 -5.17 -10.08 16.98
CA MET A 190 -4.46 -11.35 17.23
C MET A 190 -2.93 -11.22 17.03
N ARG A 191 -2.44 -10.02 16.69
CA ARG A 191 -1.02 -9.79 16.40
C ARG A 191 -0.35 -9.08 17.55
N HIS A 192 0.77 -9.62 17.99
CA HIS A 192 1.66 -9.01 18.96
C HIS A 192 2.93 -8.57 18.24
N PRO A 193 3.08 -7.27 17.88
CA PRO A 193 4.30 -6.82 17.24
C PRO A 193 5.49 -6.94 18.20
N GLN A 194 6.58 -7.49 17.72
CA GLN A 194 7.85 -7.49 18.45
C GLN A 194 8.61 -6.21 18.12
N ILE A 195 8.54 -5.23 19.00
CA ILE A 195 9.19 -3.93 18.79
C ILE A 195 10.50 -3.90 19.59
N ARG A 196 11.60 -3.58 18.90
CA ARG A 196 12.91 -3.38 19.51
C ARG A 196 13.41 -1.98 19.18
N ILE A 197 13.77 -1.23 20.22
CA ILE A 197 14.43 0.06 20.07
C ILE A 197 15.93 -0.20 20.20
N VAL A 198 16.70 0.21 19.19
CA VAL A 198 18.13 0.02 19.11
C VAL A 198 18.84 1.35 19.06
N VAL A 199 19.80 1.53 19.99
CA VAL A 199 20.80 2.58 19.93
C VAL A 199 22.10 1.92 19.47
N PRO A 200 22.64 2.29 18.30
CA PRO A 200 23.72 1.51 17.67
C PRO A 200 25.11 1.76 18.30
N VAL A 201 25.19 2.60 19.32
CA VAL A 201 26.43 2.93 20.06
C VAL A 201 26.18 2.75 21.55
N ALA A 202 27.17 2.24 22.27
CA ALA A 202 27.07 2.03 23.72
C ALA A 202 27.12 3.36 24.49
N ASN A 203 27.89 4.33 24.02
CA ASN A 203 27.99 5.67 24.58
C ASN A 203 27.97 6.71 23.47
N MET A 204 27.09 7.69 23.58
CA MET A 204 26.96 8.80 22.61
C MET A 204 28.17 9.75 22.66
N ASP A 205 28.87 9.81 23.79
CA ASP A 205 30.06 10.67 23.94
C ASP A 205 31.29 10.09 23.22
N ASP A 206 31.32 8.77 22.99
CA ASP A 206 32.42 8.07 22.31
C ASP A 206 32.35 8.18 20.78
N VAL A 207 31.28 8.72 20.23
CA VAL A 207 31.12 8.89 18.77
C VAL A 207 32.22 9.77 18.19
N SER A 208 32.79 10.70 18.99
CA SER A 208 33.89 11.58 18.61
C SER A 208 35.27 10.89 18.59
N SER A 209 35.45 9.81 19.34
CA SER A 209 36.79 9.21 19.58
C SER A 209 37.20 8.17 18.52
N VAL A 210 36.25 7.58 17.80
CA VAL A 210 36.50 6.49 16.84
C VAL A 210 36.95 7.01 15.45
N ALA A 211 36.85 8.31 15.21
CA ALA A 211 37.31 8.96 13.95
C ALA A 211 38.83 9.05 13.79
N SER A 212 39.62 8.60 14.79
CA SER A 212 41.11 8.74 14.80
C SER A 212 41.84 7.54 14.19
N GLY A 213 41.18 6.62 13.49
CA GLY A 213 41.79 5.52 12.76
C GLY A 213 42.37 5.97 11.43
N THR A 214 43.69 6.02 11.34
CA THR A 214 44.54 6.31 10.19
C THR A 214 44.07 5.65 8.89
N GLY A 215 43.47 6.43 7.98
CA GLY A 215 43.16 6.06 6.61
C GLY A 215 42.82 7.31 5.83
N GLU A 216 43.65 7.65 4.85
CA GLU A 216 43.56 8.83 3.98
C GLU A 216 42.41 8.74 2.97
N ASP A 217 41.16 8.69 3.43
CA ASP A 217 39.98 8.95 2.60
C ASP A 217 38.99 9.82 3.40
N SER A 218 39.39 11.09 3.52
CA SER A 218 38.65 12.12 4.21
C SER A 218 37.41 12.56 3.43
N HIS A 219 36.25 11.98 3.70
CA HIS A 219 35.00 12.71 3.52
C HIS A 219 34.82 13.67 4.69
N ALA A 220 35.39 14.85 4.54
CA ALA A 220 35.25 15.97 5.46
C ALA A 220 33.79 16.18 5.84
N GLY A 221 33.43 16.03 7.12
CA GLY A 221 32.09 16.27 7.68
C GLY A 221 31.44 15.13 8.45
N ARG A 222 32.10 13.99 8.67
CA ARG A 222 31.52 12.85 9.40
C ARG A 222 32.20 12.56 10.77
N GLU A 223 33.15 13.35 11.19
CA GLU A 223 33.73 13.27 12.54
C GLU A 223 32.65 13.54 13.58
N GLY A 224 32.44 12.62 14.52
CA GLY A 224 31.41 12.74 15.55
C GLY A 224 29.98 12.35 15.10
N SER A 225 29.80 11.67 13.98
CA SER A 225 28.48 11.27 13.49
C SER A 225 28.09 9.82 13.87
N ILE A 226 26.87 9.63 14.38
CA ILE A 226 26.28 8.31 14.67
C ILE A 226 25.90 7.53 13.38
N TRP A 227 25.84 8.20 12.23
CA TRP A 227 25.32 7.61 10.99
C TRP A 227 26.07 6.37 10.51
N PRO A 228 27.40 6.27 10.55
CA PRO A 228 28.11 5.04 10.15
C PRO A 228 27.68 3.82 10.95
N TYR A 229 27.39 3.97 12.24
CA TYR A 229 26.89 2.88 13.09
C TYR A 229 25.46 2.49 12.75
N ILE A 230 24.60 3.46 12.48
CA ILE A 230 23.23 3.23 12.02
C ILE A 230 23.24 2.49 10.68
N GLU A 231 23.99 2.97 9.68
CA GLU A 231 24.11 2.40 8.35
C GLU A 231 24.60 0.96 8.39
N THR A 232 25.63 0.67 9.21
CA THR A 232 26.17 -0.69 9.41
C THR A 232 25.16 -1.61 10.11
N GLY A 233 24.51 -1.12 11.18
CA GLY A 233 23.51 -1.89 11.92
C GLY A 233 22.30 -2.22 11.05
N ILE A 234 21.84 -1.30 10.20
CA ILE A 234 20.78 -1.56 9.23
C ILE A 234 21.20 -2.62 8.23
N LEU A 235 22.41 -2.53 7.65
CA LEU A 235 22.91 -3.52 6.72
C LEU A 235 23.00 -4.91 7.36
N ASP A 236 23.46 -5.01 8.61
CA ASP A 236 23.52 -6.27 9.34
C ASP A 236 22.13 -6.91 9.49
N GLU A 237 21.12 -6.13 9.84
CA GLU A 237 19.76 -6.64 9.94
C GLU A 237 19.17 -7.01 8.57
N VAL A 238 19.43 -6.24 7.51
CA VAL A 238 19.02 -6.57 6.14
C VAL A 238 19.60 -7.91 5.68
N LEU A 239 20.86 -8.17 6.02
CA LEU A 239 21.52 -9.44 5.65
C LEU A 239 21.00 -10.65 6.42
N ARG A 240 20.43 -10.47 7.62
CA ARG A 240 19.81 -11.53 8.41
C ARG A 240 18.40 -11.91 7.97
N HIS A 241 17.73 -11.04 7.18
CA HIS A 241 16.34 -11.20 6.77
C HIS A 241 16.24 -11.34 5.25
N ARG A 242 15.16 -11.96 4.76
CA ARG A 242 14.92 -12.15 3.33
C ARG A 242 14.38 -10.90 2.67
N SER A 243 13.52 -10.16 3.40
CA SER A 243 12.87 -8.95 2.90
C SER A 243 12.74 -7.93 4.02
N THR A 244 13.25 -6.71 3.76
CA THR A 244 13.25 -5.62 4.73
C THR A 244 12.73 -4.33 4.12
N ILE A 245 11.86 -3.63 4.84
CA ILE A 245 11.52 -2.25 4.51
C ILE A 245 12.15 -1.32 5.56
N VAL A 246 12.93 -0.34 5.09
CA VAL A 246 13.51 0.70 5.94
C VAL A 246 12.75 2.00 5.73
N PHE A 247 12.01 2.45 6.72
CA PHE A 247 11.27 3.71 6.64
C PHE A 247 12.10 4.89 7.09
N THR A 248 12.07 5.95 6.30
CA THR A 248 12.67 7.26 6.60
C THR A 248 11.60 8.36 6.51
N ASN A 249 11.89 9.53 7.10
CA ASN A 249 10.94 10.66 7.10
C ASN A 249 11.18 11.65 5.95
N SER A 250 12.22 11.46 5.13
CA SER A 250 12.48 12.33 3.99
C SER A 250 13.02 11.56 2.78
N ARG A 251 12.73 12.08 1.58
CA ARG A 251 13.21 11.52 0.30
C ARG A 251 14.74 11.57 0.22
N GLY A 252 15.34 12.69 0.61
CA GLY A 252 16.80 12.85 0.58
C GLY A 252 17.51 11.85 1.49
N LEU A 253 16.93 11.54 2.67
CA LEU A 253 17.46 10.51 3.54
C LEU A 253 17.29 9.10 2.94
N ALA A 254 16.14 8.84 2.27
CA ALA A 254 15.91 7.56 1.62
C ALA A 254 16.96 7.29 0.52
N GLU A 255 17.21 8.27 -0.35
CA GLU A 255 18.24 8.16 -1.41
C GLU A 255 19.63 7.97 -0.83
N LYS A 256 20.01 8.84 0.13
CA LYS A 256 21.32 8.78 0.77
C LYS A 256 21.57 7.43 1.46
N LEU A 257 20.57 6.93 2.21
CA LEU A 257 20.69 5.66 2.90
C LEU A 257 20.75 4.48 1.92
N THR A 258 19.97 4.52 0.84
CA THR A 258 20.02 3.51 -0.24
C THR A 258 21.42 3.43 -0.84
N ALA A 259 22.00 4.56 -1.23
CA ALA A 259 23.37 4.62 -1.77
C ALA A 259 24.39 4.03 -0.80
N ARG A 260 24.30 4.42 0.49
CA ARG A 260 25.25 3.96 1.52
C ARG A 260 25.12 2.46 1.81
N LEU A 261 23.92 1.91 1.85
CA LEU A 261 23.72 0.46 2.04
C LEU A 261 24.33 -0.33 0.88
N ASN A 262 24.18 0.15 -0.35
CA ASN A 262 24.78 -0.48 -1.53
C ASN A 262 26.32 -0.39 -1.52
N GLU A 263 26.88 0.76 -1.16
CA GLU A 263 28.34 0.94 -1.01
C GLU A 263 28.92 0.02 0.07
N LEU A 264 28.29 -0.04 1.25
CA LEU A 264 28.74 -0.91 2.35
C LEU A 264 28.62 -2.37 1.98
N TYR A 265 27.58 -2.76 1.27
CA TYR A 265 27.39 -4.12 0.79
C TYR A 265 28.45 -4.52 -0.22
N ALA A 266 28.73 -3.67 -1.23
CA ALA A 266 29.78 -3.90 -2.20
C ALA A 266 31.16 -4.05 -1.53
N ALA A 267 31.48 -3.19 -0.54
CA ALA A 267 32.72 -3.30 0.24
C ALA A 267 32.82 -4.61 1.03
N ARG A 268 31.71 -5.14 1.57
CA ARG A 268 31.68 -6.45 2.23
C ARG A 268 31.91 -7.60 1.29
N LEU A 269 31.31 -7.59 0.11
CA LEU A 269 31.52 -8.61 -0.92
C LEU A 269 32.98 -8.69 -1.34
N GLN A 270 33.68 -7.57 -1.47
CA GLN A 270 35.10 -7.53 -1.79
C GLN A 270 35.99 -8.10 -0.67
N ARG A 271 35.61 -7.91 0.62
CA ARG A 271 36.38 -8.38 1.78
C ARG A 271 36.13 -9.83 2.16
N SER A 272 35.01 -10.41 1.75
CA SER A 272 34.59 -11.78 2.11
C SER A 272 34.05 -12.53 0.90
N PRO A 273 34.92 -13.23 0.14
CA PRO A 273 34.52 -14.00 -1.06
C PRO A 273 33.42 -15.04 -0.82
N SER A 274 33.27 -15.56 0.41
CA SER A 274 32.19 -16.48 0.78
C SER A 274 30.80 -15.88 0.70
N ILE A 275 30.65 -14.57 0.94
CA ILE A 275 29.36 -13.87 0.81
C ILE A 275 29.01 -13.66 -0.68
N ALA A 276 30.02 -13.57 -1.55
CA ALA A 276 29.83 -13.47 -2.99
C ALA A 276 29.19 -14.73 -3.61
N VAL A 277 29.44 -15.91 -3.03
CA VAL A 277 28.85 -17.18 -3.48
C VAL A 277 27.34 -17.22 -3.16
N ASP A 278 26.93 -16.72 -2.00
CA ASP A 278 25.51 -16.64 -1.62
C ASP A 278 24.76 -15.61 -2.49
N ALA A 279 25.40 -14.49 -2.83
CA ALA A 279 24.85 -13.48 -3.73
C ALA A 279 24.69 -14.03 -5.15
N ALA A 280 25.67 -14.78 -5.67
CA ALA A 280 25.61 -15.42 -6.97
C ALA A 280 24.57 -16.56 -7.04
N HIS A 281 24.35 -17.28 -5.93
CA HIS A 281 23.29 -18.30 -5.82
C HIS A 281 21.90 -17.67 -5.82
N PHE A 282 21.75 -16.48 -5.27
CA PHE A 282 20.50 -15.72 -5.28
C PHE A 282 20.16 -15.22 -6.70
N GLU A 283 21.16 -14.81 -7.50
CA GLU A 283 20.99 -14.39 -8.88
C GLU A 283 20.71 -15.56 -9.83
N SER A 284 21.26 -16.75 -9.60
CA SER A 284 21.10 -17.92 -10.48
C SER A 284 19.72 -18.57 -10.41
N THR A 285 18.91 -18.29 -9.37
CA THR A 285 17.52 -18.75 -9.27
C THR A 285 16.54 -17.89 -10.04
N SER A 286 16.92 -16.70 -10.49
CA SER A 286 16.03 -15.74 -11.19
C SER A 286 16.10 -15.79 -12.72
N GLY A 287 16.77 -16.77 -13.35
CA GLY A 287 16.65 -17.05 -14.79
C GLY A 287 17.15 -15.96 -15.75
N ALA A 288 17.96 -15.01 -15.30
CA ALA A 288 18.58 -14.00 -16.13
C ALA A 288 19.82 -14.56 -16.83
N THR A 289 19.79 -14.62 -18.15
CA THR A 289 20.88 -15.04 -19.04
C THR A 289 22.20 -14.34 -18.67
N SER A 290 23.20 -15.16 -18.46
CA SER A 290 24.57 -14.82 -18.10
C SER A 290 25.23 -13.85 -19.11
N ASN A 291 25.18 -12.57 -18.82
CA ASN A 291 26.25 -11.64 -19.20
C ASN A 291 27.07 -11.38 -17.95
N ARG A 292 28.39 -11.59 -18.01
CA ARG A 292 29.34 -11.30 -16.94
C ARG A 292 29.10 -9.86 -16.43
N VAL A 293 28.33 -9.73 -15.35
CA VAL A 293 28.15 -8.48 -14.64
C VAL A 293 29.45 -8.23 -13.88
N GLN A 294 30.11 -7.12 -14.18
CA GLN A 294 31.24 -6.65 -13.40
C GLN A 294 30.70 -6.40 -11.98
N SER A 295 31.47 -6.69 -10.96
CA SER A 295 31.17 -6.66 -9.52
C SER A 295 30.67 -5.31 -8.96
N SER A 296 30.37 -4.33 -9.80
CA SER A 296 29.90 -2.98 -9.47
C SER A 296 28.37 -2.82 -9.46
N ASP A 297 27.58 -3.81 -9.88
CA ASP A 297 26.13 -3.65 -10.11
C ASP A 297 25.24 -4.48 -9.19
N VAL A 298 25.78 -5.03 -8.09
CA VAL A 298 24.98 -5.78 -7.11
C VAL A 298 24.34 -4.83 -6.12
N PHE A 299 23.06 -4.52 -6.29
CA PHE A 299 22.28 -3.65 -5.40
C PHE A 299 21.53 -4.50 -4.37
N ILE A 300 21.76 -4.24 -3.07
CA ILE A 300 20.98 -4.85 -1.98
C ILE A 300 19.73 -4.04 -1.65
N ALA A 301 19.72 -2.73 -1.97
CA ALA A 301 18.66 -1.80 -1.62
C ALA A 301 18.24 -0.91 -2.79
N HIS A 302 16.94 -0.62 -2.90
CA HIS A 302 16.37 0.40 -3.77
C HIS A 302 15.58 1.42 -2.97
N SER A 303 15.51 2.67 -3.48
CA SER A 303 14.67 3.72 -2.88
C SER A 303 13.24 3.67 -3.41
N HIS A 304 12.26 3.99 -2.54
CA HIS A 304 10.85 4.05 -2.90
C HIS A 304 10.16 5.28 -2.29
N HIS A 305 9.91 6.29 -3.11
CA HIS A 305 9.24 7.53 -2.69
C HIS A 305 8.54 8.23 -3.87
N GLY A 306 7.76 9.25 -3.57
CA GLY A 306 6.90 9.91 -4.56
C GLY A 306 7.60 10.58 -5.75
N SER A 307 8.94 10.78 -5.72
CA SER A 307 9.70 11.34 -6.86
C SER A 307 10.26 10.25 -7.79
N VAL A 308 10.23 8.98 -7.38
CA VAL A 308 10.58 7.84 -8.24
C VAL A 308 9.44 7.60 -9.23
N SER A 309 9.73 7.28 -10.48
CA SER A 309 8.71 7.02 -11.50
C SER A 309 7.77 5.88 -11.09
N LYS A 310 6.55 5.88 -11.63
CA LYS A 310 5.56 4.84 -11.31
C LYS A 310 6.04 3.46 -11.74
N GLU A 311 6.68 3.39 -12.88
CA GLU A 311 7.23 2.16 -13.47
C GLU A 311 8.34 1.60 -12.57
N GLN A 312 9.28 2.44 -12.16
CA GLN A 312 10.39 2.02 -11.30
C GLN A 312 9.89 1.58 -9.91
N ARG A 313 8.89 2.26 -9.35
CA ARG A 313 8.29 1.83 -8.09
C ARG A 313 7.65 0.45 -8.21
N ALA A 314 6.92 0.19 -9.29
CA ALA A 314 6.30 -1.11 -9.53
C ALA A 314 7.35 -2.24 -9.69
N ILE A 315 8.48 -1.95 -10.35
CA ILE A 315 9.61 -2.89 -10.46
C ILE A 315 10.20 -3.17 -9.07
N THR A 316 10.46 -2.15 -8.27
CA THR A 316 11.01 -2.27 -6.91
C THR A 316 10.06 -3.06 -5.99
N GLU A 317 8.75 -2.80 -6.07
CA GLU A 317 7.72 -3.53 -5.34
C GLU A 317 7.69 -5.02 -5.73
N GLN A 318 7.77 -5.31 -7.03
CA GLN A 318 7.79 -6.68 -7.52
C GLN A 318 9.08 -7.42 -7.14
N ALA A 319 10.24 -6.78 -7.23
CA ALA A 319 11.52 -7.35 -6.84
C ALA A 319 11.59 -7.68 -5.34
N LEU A 320 10.98 -6.83 -4.47
CA LEU A 320 10.87 -7.15 -3.04
C LEU A 320 9.93 -8.35 -2.80
N LYS A 321 8.80 -8.43 -3.53
CA LYS A 321 7.83 -9.54 -3.43
C LYS A 321 8.43 -10.88 -3.88
N SER A 322 9.16 -10.88 -4.99
CA SER A 322 9.83 -12.10 -5.51
C SER A 322 11.03 -12.52 -4.66
N GLY A 323 11.52 -11.63 -3.80
CA GLY A 323 12.74 -11.85 -3.02
C GLY A 323 14.02 -11.58 -3.80
N GLU A 324 13.95 -11.03 -5.01
CA GLU A 324 15.12 -10.59 -5.80
C GLU A 324 15.81 -9.39 -5.17
N LEU A 325 15.06 -8.56 -4.43
CA LEU A 325 15.57 -7.42 -3.70
C LEU A 325 15.37 -7.64 -2.20
N ARG A 326 16.42 -7.52 -1.41
CA ARG A 326 16.37 -7.72 0.05
C ARG A 326 15.89 -6.51 0.82
N CYS A 327 16.11 -5.30 0.31
CA CYS A 327 15.82 -4.07 1.03
C CYS A 327 15.16 -3.01 0.16
N VAL A 328 14.14 -2.35 0.71
CA VAL A 328 13.57 -1.13 0.14
C VAL A 328 13.62 -0.03 1.18
N VAL A 329 14.27 1.09 0.84
CA VAL A 329 14.28 2.28 1.68
C VAL A 329 13.15 3.21 1.24
N ALA A 330 12.14 3.38 2.08
CA ALA A 330 10.91 4.06 1.72
C ALA A 330 10.61 5.27 2.60
N THR A 331 9.80 6.16 2.07
CA THR A 331 9.10 7.19 2.85
C THR A 331 7.66 6.72 3.13
N SER A 332 6.72 7.63 3.37
CA SER A 332 5.29 7.30 3.53
C SER A 332 4.63 6.61 2.31
N SER A 333 5.34 6.48 1.21
CA SER A 333 4.81 5.84 -0.01
C SER A 333 4.43 4.36 0.16
N LEU A 334 5.03 3.65 1.13
CA LEU A 334 4.71 2.26 1.48
C LEU A 334 3.97 2.12 2.82
N GLU A 335 3.55 3.22 3.45
CA GLU A 335 2.73 3.18 4.68
C GLU A 335 1.34 2.62 4.42
N LEU A 336 0.70 3.04 3.32
CA LEU A 336 -0.69 2.74 3.03
C LEU A 336 -0.80 1.53 2.09
N GLY A 337 -1.68 0.64 2.46
CA GLY A 337 -2.44 -0.40 1.78
C GLY A 337 -1.89 -1.18 0.57
N ILE A 338 -0.69 -0.89 0.08
CA ILE A 338 -0.11 -1.66 -1.03
C ILE A 338 0.26 -3.05 -0.52
N ASP A 339 -0.17 -4.09 -1.22
CA ASP A 339 0.22 -5.45 -0.92
C ASP A 339 1.70 -5.66 -1.31
N MET A 340 2.57 -5.70 -0.31
CA MET A 340 4.02 -5.91 -0.47
C MET A 340 4.43 -7.39 -0.30
N GLY A 341 3.46 -8.30 -0.16
CA GLY A 341 3.74 -9.70 0.16
C GLY A 341 4.27 -9.87 1.58
N ALA A 342 5.02 -10.96 1.81
CA ALA A 342 5.63 -11.24 3.10
C ALA A 342 6.89 -10.38 3.29
N VAL A 343 6.84 -9.41 4.20
CA VAL A 343 8.01 -8.63 4.65
C VAL A 343 8.40 -9.14 6.01
N ASP A 344 9.66 -9.55 6.16
CA ASP A 344 10.14 -10.17 7.40
C ASP A 344 10.46 -9.12 8.46
N LEU A 345 11.05 -7.99 8.05
CA LEU A 345 11.51 -6.95 8.95
C LEU A 345 11.11 -5.55 8.48
N VAL A 346 10.68 -4.74 9.41
CA VAL A 346 10.53 -3.30 9.22
C VAL A 346 11.47 -2.55 10.15
N ILE A 347 12.28 -1.68 9.59
CA ILE A 347 13.17 -0.79 10.33
C ILE A 347 12.63 0.65 10.20
N GLN A 348 12.49 1.34 11.32
CA GLN A 348 12.16 2.75 11.36
C GLN A 348 13.40 3.57 11.71
N VAL A 349 13.86 4.40 10.78
CA VAL A 349 14.94 5.34 11.03
C VAL A 349 14.34 6.67 11.49
N ALA A 350 14.72 7.11 12.67
CA ALA A 350 14.13 8.22 13.42
C ALA A 350 12.65 8.00 13.81
N THR A 351 12.10 8.92 14.60
CA THR A 351 10.73 8.82 15.13
C THR A 351 9.70 8.95 14.01
N PRO A 352 8.67 8.09 13.94
CA PRO A 352 7.56 8.27 13.02
C PRO A 352 6.85 9.60 13.26
N LEU A 353 6.28 10.20 12.22
CA LEU A 353 5.58 11.50 12.31
C LEU A 353 4.34 11.45 13.21
N SER A 354 3.75 10.29 13.39
CA SER A 354 2.63 10.04 14.30
C SER A 354 2.59 8.59 14.74
N VAL A 355 1.89 8.31 15.84
CA VAL A 355 1.65 6.94 16.31
C VAL A 355 0.93 6.10 15.24
N ALA A 356 -0.03 6.69 14.54
CA ALA A 356 -0.75 6.01 13.46
C ALA A 356 0.19 5.59 12.32
N SER A 357 1.09 6.50 11.90
CA SER A 357 2.13 6.20 10.91
C SER A 357 3.05 5.07 11.39
N GLY A 358 3.51 5.13 12.65
CA GLY A 358 4.33 4.08 13.24
C GLY A 358 3.65 2.71 13.19
N LEU A 359 2.39 2.62 13.62
CA LEU A 359 1.61 1.38 13.60
C LEU A 359 1.38 0.85 12.17
N GLN A 360 1.18 1.74 11.20
CA GLN A 360 1.03 1.35 9.79
C GLN A 360 2.33 0.78 9.22
N ARG A 361 3.48 1.39 9.54
CA ARG A 361 4.82 0.92 9.13
C ARG A 361 5.13 -0.43 9.76
N ILE A 362 4.95 -0.58 11.07
CA ILE A 362 5.12 -1.86 11.79
C ILE A 362 4.21 -2.94 11.20
N GLY A 363 2.97 -2.61 10.88
CA GLY A 363 2.01 -3.52 10.28
C GLY A 363 2.39 -4.00 8.86
N ARG A 364 3.49 -3.54 8.27
CA ARG A 364 4.04 -4.10 7.02
C ARG A 364 4.81 -5.39 7.27
N ALA A 365 5.42 -5.56 8.45
CA ALA A 365 6.06 -6.82 8.81
C ALA A 365 5.00 -7.90 9.13
N GLY A 366 5.28 -9.14 8.77
CA GLY A 366 4.41 -10.28 9.07
C GLY A 366 3.00 -10.17 8.46
N HIS A 367 2.85 -9.61 7.27
CA HIS A 367 1.55 -9.31 6.62
C HIS A 367 0.70 -10.56 6.30
N GLN A 368 1.03 -11.73 6.81
CA GLN A 368 0.25 -12.95 6.67
C GLN A 368 -0.66 -13.19 7.89
N VAL A 369 -1.80 -13.86 7.68
CA VAL A 369 -2.69 -14.27 8.76
C VAL A 369 -1.93 -15.24 9.68
N GLY A 370 -1.77 -14.87 10.96
CA GLY A 370 -1.00 -15.65 11.94
C GLY A 370 0.50 -15.34 11.99
N GLY A 371 1.01 -14.40 11.16
CA GLY A 371 2.40 -13.95 11.21
C GLY A 371 2.70 -13.06 12.43
N VAL A 372 3.95 -13.10 12.91
CA VAL A 372 4.49 -12.15 13.91
C VAL A 372 4.96 -10.90 13.15
N SER A 373 4.60 -9.72 13.65
CA SER A 373 5.05 -8.44 13.10
C SER A 373 6.14 -7.86 13.96
#